data_f689dff704ce9cea9cec050d1f40770a
#
_entry.id   f689dff704ce9cea9cec050d1f40770a
#
_cell.length_a   1.000
_cell.length_b   1.000
_cell.length_c   1.000
_cell.angle_alpha   90.00
_cell.angle_beta   90.00
_cell.angle_gamma   90.00
#
_symmetry.space_group_name_H-M   'P 1'
#
loop_
_entity.id
_entity.type
_entity.pdbx_description
1 polymer ?
#
loop_
_entity_poly.entity_id
_entity_poly.type
_entity_poly.pdbx_seq_one_letter_code
_entity_poly.pdbx_strand_id
1 'polypeptide(L)'
;MADRILTLIPDMFFAAKVEETAKHLGIPLVTLLSEASLIMEVKRESPSIVIIDLNFDVNRSPEVIKTVKEACSPHPIRVLAFFSHVQEDLADSARRAGAFVVVPRSYFSKHLLEILQGNF
;
A
#
# COMPACT_ATOMS: atom_id res chain seq x y z
N MET A 1 2.54 20.17 -2.53
CA MET A 1 2.59 18.94 -1.77
C MET A 1 2.71 17.75 -2.71
N ALA A 2 3.74 16.94 -2.56
CA ALA A 2 3.95 15.82 -3.46
C ALA A 2 2.97 14.68 -3.15
N ASP A 3 2.29 14.19 -4.16
CA ASP A 3 1.43 13.01 -4.03
C ASP A 3 2.31 11.78 -4.08
N ARG A 4 2.95 11.52 -2.96
CA ARG A 4 3.91 10.44 -2.84
C ARG A 4 3.22 9.14 -2.47
N ILE A 5 3.64 8.06 -3.10
CA ILE A 5 3.12 6.72 -2.82
C ILE A 5 4.22 5.89 -2.17
N LEU A 6 3.87 5.16 -1.13
CA LEU A 6 4.76 4.18 -0.51
C LEU A 6 4.18 2.79 -0.73
N THR A 7 5.04 1.82 -1.02
CA THR A 7 4.58 0.44 -1.20
C THR A 7 5.36 -0.52 -0.31
N LEU A 8 4.67 -1.55 0.17
CA LEU A 8 5.27 -2.68 0.86
C LEU A 8 4.89 -3.92 0.07
N ILE A 9 5.70 -4.23 -0.93
CA ILE A 9 5.50 -5.34 -1.87
C ILE A 9 6.79 -6.14 -1.93
N PRO A 10 6.88 -7.27 -1.22
CA PRO A 10 8.12 -8.06 -1.17
C PRO A 10 8.52 -8.71 -2.48
N ASP A 11 7.56 -9.01 -3.35
CA ASP A 11 7.85 -9.58 -4.67
C ASP A 11 8.57 -8.54 -5.52
N MET A 12 9.88 -8.71 -5.70
CA MET A 12 10.72 -7.71 -6.35
C MET A 12 10.34 -7.48 -7.82
N PHE A 13 9.88 -8.51 -8.52
CA PHE A 13 9.47 -8.35 -9.91
C PHE A 13 8.19 -7.54 -10.02
N PHE A 14 7.24 -7.82 -9.13
CA PHE A 14 6.00 -7.07 -9.11
C PHE A 14 6.22 -5.63 -8.66
N ALA A 15 7.04 -5.45 -7.64
CA ALA A 15 7.40 -4.11 -7.16
C ALA A 15 8.06 -3.28 -8.27
N ALA A 16 8.96 -3.89 -9.05
CA ALA A 16 9.62 -3.22 -10.15
C ALA A 16 8.63 -2.76 -11.21
N LYS A 17 7.62 -3.59 -11.50
CA LYS A 17 6.57 -3.23 -12.46
C LYS A 17 5.76 -2.03 -11.97
N VAL A 18 5.43 -2.01 -10.69
CA VAL A 18 4.70 -0.90 -10.08
C VAL A 18 5.54 0.38 -10.13
N GLU A 19 6.83 0.28 -9.77
CA GLU A 19 7.74 1.42 -9.81
C GLU A 19 7.87 1.99 -11.22
N GLU A 20 8.02 1.12 -12.21
CA GLU A 20 8.17 1.57 -13.59
C GLU A 20 6.92 2.27 -14.09
N THR A 21 5.75 1.75 -13.75
CA THR A 21 4.49 2.38 -14.11
C THR A 21 4.37 3.76 -13.47
N ALA A 22 4.72 3.88 -12.20
CA ALA A 22 4.71 5.18 -11.52
C ALA A 22 5.66 6.17 -12.17
N LYS A 23 6.84 5.69 -12.58
CA LYS A 23 7.85 6.52 -13.26
C LYS A 23 7.30 7.06 -14.57
N HIS A 24 6.63 6.23 -15.37
CA HIS A 24 6.01 6.67 -16.60
C HIS A 24 4.94 7.72 -16.38
N LEU A 25 4.24 7.64 -15.24
CA LEU A 25 3.20 8.60 -14.90
C LEU A 25 3.75 9.86 -14.21
N GLY A 26 5.05 9.89 -13.93
CA GLY A 26 5.66 11.00 -13.21
C GLY A 26 5.25 11.08 -11.73
N ILE A 27 4.88 9.96 -11.13
CA ILE A 27 4.41 9.90 -9.75
C ILE A 27 5.55 9.42 -8.85
N PRO A 28 5.92 10.19 -7.80
CA PRO A 28 6.93 9.73 -6.85
C PRO A 28 6.45 8.50 -6.10
N LEU A 29 7.23 7.44 -6.15
CA LEU A 29 6.89 6.18 -5.48
C LEU A 29 8.15 5.57 -4.89
N VAL A 30 8.06 5.14 -3.63
CA VAL A 30 9.15 4.49 -2.94
C VAL A 30 8.72 3.09 -2.53
N THR A 31 9.49 2.08 -2.93
CA THR A 31 9.27 0.69 -2.54
C THR A 31 10.03 0.41 -1.25
N LEU A 32 9.32 -0.12 -0.26
CA LEU A 32 9.91 -0.48 1.02
C LEU A 32 9.84 -1.99 1.17
N LEU A 33 10.83 -2.56 1.84
CA LEU A 33 10.99 -4.02 1.92
C LEU A 33 10.65 -4.59 3.29
N SER A 34 10.35 -3.74 4.26
CA SER A 34 10.03 -4.22 5.60
C SER A 34 9.00 -3.32 6.27
N GLU A 35 8.33 -3.87 7.26
CA GLU A 35 7.41 -3.12 8.11
C GLU A 35 8.12 -1.92 8.75
N ALA A 36 9.31 -2.15 9.30
CA ALA A 36 10.05 -1.09 9.99
C ALA A 36 10.40 0.06 9.05
N SER A 37 10.87 -0.24 7.84
CA SER A 37 11.22 0.81 6.89
C SER A 37 9.99 1.58 6.42
N LEU A 38 8.86 0.91 6.27
CA LEU A 38 7.60 1.57 5.91
C LEU A 38 7.19 2.56 7.00
N ILE A 39 7.21 2.13 8.25
CA ILE A 39 6.81 2.99 9.37
C ILE A 39 7.74 4.20 9.50
N MET A 40 9.04 3.98 9.35
CA MET A 40 10.02 5.08 9.38
C MET A 40 9.75 6.10 8.28
N GLU A 41 9.48 5.61 7.07
CA GLU A 41 9.26 6.50 5.94
C GLU A 41 7.96 7.28 6.07
N VAL A 42 6.91 6.64 6.58
CA VAL A 42 5.63 7.29 6.85
C VAL A 42 5.80 8.43 7.86
N LYS A 43 6.60 8.19 8.91
CA LYS A 43 6.84 9.19 9.95
C LYS A 43 7.70 10.34 9.44
N ARG A 44 8.60 10.05 8.50
CA ARG A 44 9.46 11.09 7.93
C ARG A 44 8.65 12.08 7.10
N GLU A 45 7.72 11.56 6.30
CA GLU A 45 6.89 12.39 5.44
C GLU A 45 5.63 11.61 5.07
N SER A 46 4.47 12.16 5.40
CA SER A 46 3.19 11.47 5.14
C SER A 46 2.95 11.34 3.64
N PRO A 47 2.68 10.11 3.16
CA PRO A 47 2.32 9.90 1.76
C PRO A 47 0.83 10.20 1.53
N SER A 48 0.41 10.23 0.28
CA SER A 48 -1.02 10.30 -0.04
C SER A 48 -1.63 8.90 -0.11
N ILE A 49 -0.84 7.93 -0.56
CA ILE A 49 -1.30 6.56 -0.76
C ILE A 49 -0.24 5.60 -0.23
N VAL A 50 -0.68 4.56 0.46
CA VAL A 50 0.17 3.43 0.86
C VAL A 50 -0.43 2.16 0.27
N ILE A 51 0.38 1.38 -0.41
CA ILE A 51 -0.04 0.13 -1.04
C ILE A 51 0.65 -1.03 -0.31
N ILE A 52 -0.13 -1.96 0.21
CA ILE A 52 0.40 -3.06 1.03
C ILE A 52 -0.06 -4.40 0.47
N ASP A 53 0.91 -5.29 0.25
CA ASP A 53 0.63 -6.70 -0.02
C ASP A 53 0.34 -7.39 1.30
N LEU A 54 -0.92 -7.79 1.52
CA LEU A 54 -1.31 -8.43 2.79
C LEU A 54 -0.58 -9.73 3.05
N ASN A 55 -0.11 -10.37 1.99
CA ASN A 55 0.60 -11.65 2.11
C ASN A 55 2.08 -11.48 2.43
N PHE A 56 2.58 -10.24 2.62
CA PHE A 56 3.95 -10.06 3.08
C PHE A 56 4.13 -10.69 4.47
N ASP A 57 3.12 -10.62 5.31
CA ASP A 57 3.04 -11.28 6.60
C ASP A 57 1.58 -11.20 7.06
N VAL A 58 0.85 -12.31 6.89
CA VAL A 58 -0.59 -12.32 7.14
C VAL A 58 -0.93 -12.01 8.60
N ASN A 59 -0.01 -12.28 9.52
CA ASN A 59 -0.24 -12.01 10.94
C ASN A 59 0.01 -10.56 11.31
N ARG A 60 0.84 -9.86 10.52
CA ARG A 60 1.24 -8.49 10.81
C ARG A 60 0.51 -7.44 9.98
N SER A 61 0.03 -7.81 8.79
CA SER A 61 -0.46 -6.83 7.84
C SER A 61 -1.59 -5.94 8.37
N PRO A 62 -2.61 -6.45 9.10
CA PRO A 62 -3.62 -5.55 9.66
C PRO A 62 -3.04 -4.57 10.69
N GLU A 63 -2.12 -5.03 11.52
CA GLU A 63 -1.49 -4.18 12.52
C GLU A 63 -0.63 -3.10 11.86
N VAL A 64 0.04 -3.44 10.78
CA VAL A 64 0.84 -2.46 10.01
C VAL A 64 -0.06 -1.38 9.44
N ILE A 65 -1.22 -1.75 8.89
CA ILE A 65 -2.18 -0.77 8.36
C ILE A 65 -2.62 0.19 9.47
N LYS A 66 -2.96 -0.35 10.63
CA LYS A 66 -3.38 0.46 11.77
C LYS A 66 -2.28 1.43 12.19
N THR A 67 -1.05 0.94 12.29
CA THR A 67 0.09 1.76 12.69
C THR A 67 0.36 2.87 11.67
N VAL A 68 0.27 2.55 10.38
CA VAL A 68 0.46 3.54 9.32
C VAL A 68 -0.59 4.63 9.41
N LYS A 69 -1.85 4.26 9.60
CA LYS A 69 -2.93 5.24 9.71
C LYS A 69 -2.73 6.15 10.93
N GLU A 70 -2.34 5.57 12.05
CA GLU A 70 -2.10 6.34 13.27
C GLU A 70 -0.90 7.28 13.11
N ALA A 71 0.16 6.81 12.46
CA ALA A 71 1.36 7.60 12.26
C ALA A 71 1.12 8.80 11.33
N CYS A 72 0.16 8.70 10.44
CA CYS A 72 -0.17 9.77 9.51
C CYS A 72 -1.22 10.74 10.04
N SER A 73 -1.95 10.36 11.10
CA SER A 73 -3.02 11.20 11.64
C SER A 73 -2.48 12.57 12.06
N PRO A 74 -3.18 13.67 11.75
CA PRO A 74 -4.49 13.77 11.11
C PRO A 74 -4.45 13.89 9.57
N HIS A 75 -3.30 13.64 8.94
CA HIS A 75 -3.21 13.75 7.48
C HIS A 75 -4.06 12.68 6.81
N PRO A 76 -4.89 13.06 5.82
CA PRO A 76 -5.71 12.08 5.12
C PRO A 76 -4.83 11.25 4.17
N ILE A 77 -4.75 9.96 4.43
CA ILE A 77 -4.07 9.02 3.53
C ILE A 77 -5.03 7.89 3.21
N ARG A 78 -4.81 7.27 2.05
CA ARG A 78 -5.57 6.09 1.69
C ARG A 78 -4.63 4.89 1.63
N VAL A 79 -5.02 3.80 2.28
CA VAL A 79 -4.28 2.55 2.23
C VAL A 79 -5.05 1.61 1.32
N LEU A 80 -4.39 1.18 0.23
CA LEU A 80 -4.90 0.11 -0.62
C LEU A 80 -4.14 -1.16 -0.25
N ALA A 81 -4.88 -2.20 0.09
CA ALA A 81 -4.29 -3.50 0.40
C ALA A 81 -4.71 -4.49 -0.68
N PHE A 82 -3.79 -5.38 -1.07
CA PHE A 82 -4.14 -6.44 -2.00
C PHE A 82 -3.66 -7.78 -1.46
N PHE A 83 -4.26 -8.86 -1.97
CA PHE A 83 -3.93 -10.22 -1.54
C PHE A 83 -3.78 -11.12 -2.75
N SER A 84 -2.84 -12.09 -2.65
CA SER A 84 -2.62 -13.09 -3.69
C SER A 84 -3.45 -14.35 -3.44
N HIS A 85 -3.73 -14.65 -2.16
CA HIS A 85 -4.52 -15.80 -1.77
C HIS A 85 -5.75 -15.32 -1.02
N VAL A 86 -6.90 -15.86 -1.39
CA VAL A 86 -8.18 -15.47 -0.78
C VAL A 86 -8.19 -15.90 0.68
N GLN A 87 -8.34 -14.91 1.57
CA GLN A 87 -8.53 -15.12 3.00
C GLN A 87 -9.48 -14.02 3.48
N GLU A 88 -10.76 -14.37 3.56
CA GLU A 88 -11.79 -13.37 3.89
C GLU A 88 -11.56 -12.73 5.25
N ASP A 89 -11.12 -13.51 6.24
CA ASP A 89 -10.84 -12.99 7.57
C ASP A 89 -9.72 -11.94 7.53
N LEU A 90 -8.70 -12.18 6.72
CA LEU A 90 -7.60 -11.25 6.57
C LEU A 90 -8.07 -9.96 5.89
N ALA A 91 -8.88 -10.07 4.85
CA ALA A 91 -9.43 -8.90 4.16
C ALA A 91 -10.29 -8.07 5.11
N ASP A 92 -11.14 -8.72 5.90
CA ASP A 92 -11.98 -8.04 6.88
C ASP A 92 -11.15 -7.35 7.95
N SER A 93 -10.10 -8.02 8.43
CA SER A 93 -9.19 -7.42 9.42
C SER A 93 -8.49 -6.19 8.86
N ALA A 94 -8.08 -6.25 7.58
CA ALA A 94 -7.43 -5.12 6.92
C ALA A 94 -8.39 -3.93 6.81
N ARG A 95 -9.64 -4.18 6.47
CA ARG A 95 -10.67 -3.12 6.39
C ARG A 95 -10.90 -2.49 7.75
N ARG A 96 -11.03 -3.33 8.80
CA ARG A 96 -11.22 -2.83 10.17
C ARG A 96 -10.02 -2.04 10.66
N ALA A 97 -8.82 -2.39 10.19
CA ALA A 97 -7.61 -1.68 10.55
C ALA A 97 -7.49 -0.32 9.88
N GLY A 98 -8.30 -0.05 8.85
CA GLY A 98 -8.33 1.24 8.21
C GLY A 98 -7.98 1.26 6.73
N ALA A 99 -7.89 0.09 6.08
CA ALA A 99 -7.66 0.05 4.64
C ALA A 99 -8.85 0.68 3.92
N PHE A 100 -8.56 1.57 2.98
CA PHE A 100 -9.58 2.23 2.18
C PHE A 100 -10.26 1.24 1.25
N VAL A 101 -9.47 0.38 0.60
CA VAL A 101 -9.96 -0.71 -0.22
C VAL A 101 -9.06 -1.93 -0.04
N VAL A 102 -9.64 -3.11 -0.21
CA VAL A 102 -8.91 -4.38 -0.20
C VAL A 102 -9.32 -5.14 -1.46
N VAL A 103 -8.36 -5.46 -2.31
CA VAL A 103 -8.64 -6.03 -3.63
C VAL A 103 -7.73 -7.22 -3.92
N PRO A 104 -8.15 -8.13 -4.82
CA PRO A 104 -7.24 -9.18 -5.28
C PRO A 104 -6.06 -8.58 -6.06
N ARG A 105 -4.93 -9.27 -6.05
CA ARG A 105 -3.75 -8.85 -6.82
C ARG A 105 -4.05 -8.68 -8.30
N SER A 106 -4.90 -9.55 -8.87
CA SER A 106 -5.30 -9.45 -10.26
C SER A 106 -6.03 -8.14 -10.57
N TYR A 107 -6.90 -7.71 -9.65
CA TYR A 107 -7.59 -6.44 -9.80
C TYR A 107 -6.58 -5.28 -9.72
N PHE A 108 -5.69 -5.33 -8.74
CA PHE A 108 -4.66 -4.31 -8.57
C PHE A 108 -3.80 -4.19 -9.84
N SER A 109 -3.36 -5.33 -10.37
CA SER A 109 -2.53 -5.34 -11.57
C SER A 109 -3.28 -4.78 -12.78
N LYS A 110 -4.54 -5.16 -12.94
CA LYS A 110 -5.36 -4.72 -14.07
C LYS A 110 -5.63 -3.21 -14.04
N HIS A 111 -5.80 -2.65 -12.85
CA HIS A 111 -6.15 -1.25 -12.67
C HIS A 111 -5.00 -0.40 -12.14
N LEU A 112 -3.77 -0.85 -12.37
CA LEU A 112 -2.58 -0.22 -11.81
C LEU A 112 -2.47 1.27 -12.17
N LEU A 113 -2.73 1.62 -13.43
CA LEU A 113 -2.64 3.01 -13.87
C LEU A 113 -3.60 3.91 -13.08
N GLU A 114 -4.86 3.50 -13.00
CA GLU A 114 -5.89 4.28 -12.32
C GLU A 114 -5.57 4.39 -10.83
N ILE A 115 -5.11 3.30 -10.23
CA ILE A 115 -4.80 3.27 -8.80
C ILE A 115 -3.66 4.22 -8.47
N LEU A 116 -2.59 4.20 -9.27
CA LEU A 116 -1.45 5.09 -9.02
C LEU A 116 -1.82 6.56 -9.22
N GLN A 117 -2.83 6.84 -10.03
CA GLN A 117 -3.34 8.19 -10.22
C GLN A 117 -4.33 8.60 -9.14
N GLY A 118 -4.58 7.74 -8.17
CA GLY A 118 -5.49 8.02 -7.07
C GLY A 118 -6.95 7.74 -7.38
N ASN A 119 -7.24 7.08 -8.49
CA ASN A 119 -8.61 6.79 -8.93
C ASN A 119 -9.04 5.41 -8.42
N PHE A 120 -9.40 5.36 -7.17
CA PHE A 120 -9.93 4.13 -6.58
C PHE A 120 -10.75 4.46 -5.34
#